data_fdc3bdc828d44a375090eb6081bcfa52
#
_entry.id   fdc3bdc828d44a375090eb6081bcfa52
#
_cell.length_a   1.000
_cell.length_b   1.000
_cell.length_c   1.000
_cell.angle_alpha   90.00
_cell.angle_beta   90.00
_cell.angle_gamma   90.00
#
_symmetry.space_group_name_H-M   'P 1'
#
loop_
_entity.id
_entity.type
_entity.pdbx_description
1 polymer ?
#
loop_
_entity_poly.entity_id
_entity_poly.type
_entity_poly.pdbx_seq_one_letter_code
_entity_poly.pdbx_strand_id
1 'polypeptide(L)'
;MILNPKLLVVDDERGIVDMIQSYFQTQYDILTAYSGQEALKKVACKPDLILLDINMPGMDGLTVCQQIREHIACPILFLTARIESSDKIIGFQAGADD
;
A
#
# COMPACT_ATOMS: atom_id res chain seq x y z
N MET A 1 -16.52 -8.40 20.21
CA MET A 1 -15.30 -8.70 19.44
C MET A 1 -14.85 -7.51 18.64
N ILE A 2 -13.58 -7.25 18.67
CA ILE A 2 -13.02 -6.11 17.95
C ILE A 2 -12.33 -6.62 16.72
N LEU A 3 -12.73 -6.10 15.57
CA LEU A 3 -12.09 -6.46 14.32
C LEU A 3 -10.96 -5.50 14.05
N ASN A 4 -9.85 -6.04 13.64
CA ASN A 4 -8.73 -5.20 13.24
C ASN A 4 -9.02 -4.55 11.89
N PRO A 5 -8.55 -3.33 11.69
CA PRO A 5 -8.66 -2.73 10.36
C PRO A 5 -7.79 -3.50 9.38
N LYS A 6 -8.18 -3.42 8.12
CA LYS A 6 -7.46 -4.10 7.04
C LYS A 6 -6.44 -3.17 6.44
N LEU A 7 -5.21 -3.64 6.34
CA LEU A 7 -4.12 -2.89 5.74
C LEU A 7 -3.66 -3.62 4.49
N LEU A 8 -3.73 -2.97 3.36
CA LEU A 8 -3.21 -3.54 2.12
C LEU A 8 -1.83 -2.98 1.87
N VAL A 9 -0.85 -3.87 1.75
CA VAL A 9 0.54 -3.50 1.50
C VAL A 9 0.87 -3.89 0.07
N VAL A 10 1.29 -2.93 -0.72
CA VAL A 10 1.59 -3.15 -2.13
C VAL A 10 3.03 -2.79 -2.40
N ASP A 11 3.84 -3.79 -2.71
CA ASP A 11 5.26 -3.60 -2.99
C ASP A 11 5.74 -4.84 -3.73
N ASP A 12 6.57 -4.66 -4.74
CA ASP A 12 7.06 -5.81 -5.49
C ASP A 12 8.23 -6.51 -4.79
N GLU A 13 8.78 -5.90 -3.75
CA GLU A 13 9.84 -6.53 -2.97
C GLU A 13 9.25 -7.28 -1.81
N ARG A 14 9.33 -8.60 -1.87
CA ARG A 14 8.70 -9.44 -0.86
C ARG A 14 9.30 -9.22 0.52
N GLY A 15 10.59 -8.90 0.58
CA GLY A 15 11.22 -8.66 1.88
C GLY A 15 10.62 -7.47 2.59
N ILE A 16 10.26 -6.43 1.84
CA ILE A 16 9.64 -5.27 2.43
C ILE A 16 8.24 -5.59 2.90
N VAL A 17 7.49 -6.32 2.09
CA VAL A 17 6.14 -6.72 2.48
C VAL A 17 6.18 -7.58 3.74
N ASP A 18 7.12 -8.53 3.79
CA ASP A 18 7.24 -9.39 4.95
C ASP A 18 7.59 -8.60 6.19
N MET A 19 8.47 -7.63 6.06
CA MET A 19 8.85 -6.80 7.19
C MET A 19 7.66 -6.01 7.72
N ILE A 20 6.92 -5.40 6.82
CA ILE A 20 5.76 -4.60 7.22
C ILE A 20 4.70 -5.50 7.85
N GLN A 21 4.50 -6.66 7.27
CA GLN A 21 3.53 -7.60 7.80
C GLN A 21 3.90 -8.04 9.22
N SER A 22 5.15 -8.37 9.43
CA SER A 22 5.61 -8.76 10.76
C SER A 22 5.42 -7.65 11.77
N TYR A 23 5.62 -6.43 11.34
CA TYR A 23 5.57 -5.31 12.24
C TYR A 23 4.14 -4.97 12.65
N PHE A 24 3.19 -5.12 11.74
CA PHE A 24 1.83 -4.65 11.99
C PHE A 24 0.81 -5.75 12.18
N GLN A 25 1.22 -7.01 12.15
CA GLN A 25 0.26 -8.10 12.09
C GLN A 25 -0.62 -8.22 13.33
N THR A 26 -0.19 -7.64 14.45
CA THR A 26 -1.01 -7.69 15.66
C THR A 26 -2.04 -6.58 15.69
N GLN A 27 -1.88 -5.57 14.86
CA GLN A 27 -2.75 -4.40 14.88
C GLN A 27 -3.67 -4.33 13.68
N TYR A 28 -3.32 -5.01 12.60
CA TYR A 28 -4.07 -4.96 11.37
C TYR A 28 -4.22 -6.35 10.78
N ASP A 29 -5.31 -6.53 10.06
CA ASP A 29 -5.41 -7.69 9.17
C ASP A 29 -4.69 -7.31 7.88
N ILE A 30 -3.61 -7.99 7.59
CA ILE A 30 -2.74 -7.59 6.49
C ILE A 30 -3.15 -8.31 5.21
N LEU A 31 -3.35 -7.52 4.16
CA LEU A 31 -3.49 -8.02 2.80
C LEU A 31 -2.24 -7.61 2.05
N THR A 32 -1.76 -8.47 1.18
CA THR A 32 -0.53 -8.19 0.46
C THR A 32 -0.77 -8.24 -1.04
N ALA A 33 -0.06 -7.41 -1.76
CA ALA A 33 -0.07 -7.44 -3.20
C ALA A 33 1.34 -7.09 -3.68
N TYR A 34 1.79 -7.81 -4.69
CA TYR A 34 3.16 -7.64 -5.17
C TYR A 34 3.22 -6.94 -6.51
N SER A 35 2.09 -6.46 -6.97
CA SER A 35 2.02 -5.72 -8.23
C SER A 35 0.79 -4.84 -8.20
N GLY A 36 0.74 -3.90 -9.14
CA GLY A 36 -0.43 -3.05 -9.25
C GLY A 36 -1.68 -3.83 -9.60
N GLN A 37 -1.53 -4.85 -10.43
CA GLN A 37 -2.69 -5.66 -10.81
C GLN A 37 -3.22 -6.43 -9.62
N GLU A 38 -2.34 -6.97 -8.80
CA GLU A 38 -2.79 -7.65 -7.59
C GLU A 38 -3.45 -6.68 -6.63
N ALA A 39 -2.91 -5.47 -6.55
CA ALA A 39 -3.51 -4.47 -5.67
C ALA A 39 -4.94 -4.17 -6.06
N LEU A 40 -5.19 -4.04 -7.36
CA LEU A 40 -6.54 -3.76 -7.82
C LEU A 40 -7.50 -4.90 -7.48
N LYS A 41 -7.02 -6.12 -7.50
CA LYS A 41 -7.85 -7.25 -7.09
C LYS A 41 -8.12 -7.22 -5.60
N LYS A 42 -7.13 -6.86 -4.81
CA LYS A 42 -7.28 -6.87 -3.36
C LYS A 42 -8.15 -5.74 -2.84
N VAL A 43 -8.33 -4.70 -3.64
CA VAL A 43 -9.19 -3.60 -3.26
C VAL A 43 -10.62 -4.10 -3.03
N ALA A 44 -11.00 -5.18 -3.70
CA ALA A 44 -12.30 -5.76 -3.48
C ALA A 44 -12.51 -6.24 -2.05
N CYS A 45 -11.45 -6.47 -1.32
CA CYS A 45 -11.54 -6.84 0.09
C CYS A 45 -11.79 -5.65 1.00
N LYS A 46 -11.86 -4.46 0.44
CA LYS A 46 -12.19 -3.22 1.15
C LYS A 46 -11.23 -2.92 2.26
N PRO A 47 -9.94 -2.68 1.93
CA PRO A 47 -8.98 -2.29 2.96
C PRO A 47 -9.34 -0.95 3.57
N ASP A 48 -8.90 -0.76 4.79
CA ASP A 48 -9.13 0.50 5.50
C ASP A 48 -7.95 1.46 5.32
N LEU A 49 -6.82 0.94 4.90
CA LEU A 49 -5.62 1.73 4.69
C LEU A 49 -4.74 1.01 3.68
N ILE A 50 -4.10 1.74 2.81
CA ILE A 50 -3.24 1.15 1.80
C ILE A 50 -1.85 1.77 1.90
N LEU A 51 -0.83 0.92 1.94
CA LEU A 51 0.56 1.34 1.78
C LEU A 51 0.98 0.94 0.37
N LEU A 52 1.37 1.90 -0.42
CA LEU A 52 1.57 1.67 -1.84
C LEU A 52 2.96 2.14 -2.26
N ASP A 53 3.74 1.23 -2.80
CA ASP A 53 5.06 1.57 -3.32
C ASP A 53 4.90 2.33 -4.64
N ILE A 54 5.63 3.42 -4.77
CA ILE A 54 5.56 4.25 -5.95
C ILE A 54 6.32 3.64 -7.11
N ASN A 55 7.39 2.94 -6.82
CA ASN A 55 8.33 2.50 -7.84
C ASN A 55 8.21 1.02 -8.12
N MET A 56 7.12 0.60 -8.73
CA MET A 56 6.97 -0.80 -9.11
C MET A 56 7.13 -0.96 -10.61
N PRO A 57 7.75 -2.04 -11.03
CA PRO A 57 7.88 -2.30 -12.47
C PRO A 57 6.51 -2.49 -13.10
N GLY A 58 6.40 -2.03 -14.31
CA GLY A 58 5.21 -2.30 -15.10
C GLY A 58 4.06 -1.35 -14.89
N MET A 59 3.90 -0.83 -13.69
CA MET A 59 2.81 0.10 -13.42
C MET A 59 3.24 0.95 -12.25
N ASP A 60 3.30 2.25 -12.42
CA ASP A 60 3.79 3.08 -11.33
C ASP A 60 2.68 3.30 -10.29
N GLY A 61 3.13 3.67 -9.10
CA GLY A 61 2.22 3.80 -7.99
C GLY A 61 1.17 4.87 -8.17
N LEU A 62 1.47 5.92 -8.92
CA LEU A 62 0.49 6.97 -9.10
C LEU A 62 -0.67 6.49 -9.97
N THR A 63 -0.36 5.71 -10.99
CA THR A 63 -1.40 5.14 -11.83
C THR A 63 -2.26 4.18 -11.04
N VAL A 64 -1.63 3.34 -10.23
CA VAL A 64 -2.36 2.40 -9.38
C VAL A 64 -3.25 3.16 -8.43
N CYS A 65 -2.73 4.23 -7.84
CA CYS A 65 -3.51 5.03 -6.91
C CYS A 65 -4.75 5.60 -7.56
N GLN A 66 -4.61 6.11 -8.78
CA GLN A 66 -5.76 6.67 -9.48
C GLN A 66 -6.83 5.62 -9.73
N GLN A 67 -6.40 4.42 -10.11
CA GLN A 67 -7.35 3.36 -10.37
C GLN A 67 -8.02 2.88 -9.10
N ILE A 68 -7.27 2.82 -8.01
CA ILE A 68 -7.84 2.42 -6.73
C ILE A 68 -8.88 3.42 -6.29
N ARG A 69 -8.63 4.71 -6.51
CA ARG A 69 -9.55 5.75 -6.08
C ARG A 69 -10.90 5.66 -6.75
N GLU A 70 -10.98 5.01 -7.90
CA GLU A 70 -12.26 4.80 -8.55
C GLU A 70 -13.13 3.80 -7.81
N HIS A 71 -12.53 3.01 -6.94
CA HIS A 71 -13.25 1.92 -6.28
C HIS A 71 -13.37 2.10 -4.78
N ILE A 72 -12.47 2.85 -4.16
CA ILE A 72 -12.44 2.91 -2.72
C ILE A 72 -11.88 4.25 -2.26
N ALA A 73 -12.32 4.71 -1.12
CA ALA A 73 -11.93 6.03 -0.63
C ALA A 73 -11.04 6.00 0.61
N CYS A 74 -10.45 4.86 0.93
CA CYS A 74 -9.61 4.80 2.13
C CYS A 74 -8.32 5.58 1.92
N PRO A 75 -7.62 5.95 3.00
CA PRO A 75 -6.34 6.64 2.88
C PRO A 75 -5.30 5.77 2.19
N ILE A 76 -4.47 6.40 1.39
CA ILE A 76 -3.36 5.74 0.72
C ILE A 76 -2.09 6.48 1.09
N LEU A 77 -1.14 5.77 1.66
CA LEU A 77 0.16 6.32 1.99
C LEU A 77 1.16 5.75 1.00
N PHE A 78 1.95 6.62 0.41
CA PHE A 78 2.96 6.16 -0.50
C PHE A 78 4.20 5.75 0.26
N LEU A 79 4.72 4.59 -0.10
CA LEU A 79 5.93 4.06 0.47
C LEU A 79 7.02 4.20 -0.57
N THR A 80 8.09 4.88 -0.23
CA THR A 80 9.19 4.98 -1.16
C THR A 80 10.43 4.40 -0.51
N ALA A 81 11.07 3.54 -1.27
CA ALA A 81 12.31 2.93 -0.84
C ALA A 81 13.51 3.62 -1.43
N ARG A 82 13.32 4.77 -2.03
CA ARG A 82 14.42 5.46 -2.59
C ARG A 82 15.30 5.98 -1.49
N ILE A 83 16.54 5.62 -1.52
CA ILE A 83 17.40 5.84 -0.39
C ILE A 83 18.50 6.79 -0.70
N GLU A 84 18.28 7.73 -1.52
CA GLU A 84 19.34 8.58 -1.84
C GLU A 84 19.86 9.33 -0.69
N SER A 85 19.05 9.71 0.21
CA SER A 85 19.52 10.42 1.37
C SER A 85 19.32 9.60 2.57
N SER A 86 19.36 8.33 2.40
CA SER A 86 19.26 7.40 3.50
C SER A 86 17.96 7.48 4.25
N ASP A 87 16.97 8.07 3.67
CA ASP A 87 15.70 8.15 4.35
C ASP A 87 14.69 7.34 3.66
N LYS A 88 13.95 6.61 4.42
CA LYS A 88 12.78 5.97 3.95
C LYS A 88 11.64 6.79 4.34
N ILE A 89 10.86 7.20 3.39
CA ILE A 89 9.80 8.13 3.67
C ILE A 89 8.48 7.52 3.32
N ILE A 90 7.58 7.57 4.26
CA ILE A 90 6.20 7.25 3.99
C ILE A 90 5.53 8.59 3.80
N GLY A 91 5.19 8.87 2.59
CA GLY A 91 4.67 10.17 2.26
C GLY A 91 3.17 10.19 2.22
N PHE A 92 2.62 11.29 2.68
CA PHE A 92 1.20 11.54 2.55
C PHE A 92 1.07 12.37 1.32
N GLN A 93 0.58 11.78 0.27
CA GLN A 93 0.50 12.50 -0.96
C GLN A 93 -0.87 13.04 -1.17
N ALA A 94 -0.91 14.28 -1.50
CA ALA A 94 -2.17 14.94 -1.68
C ALA A 94 -3.03 14.25 -2.71
N GLY A 95 -2.41 13.77 -3.78
CA GLY A 95 -3.17 13.10 -4.80
C GLY A 95 -3.84 11.86 -4.31
N ALA A 96 -3.32 11.25 -3.26
CA ALA A 96 -3.92 10.06 -2.73
C ALA A 96 -5.11 10.39 -1.86
N ASP A 97 -5.04 11.49 -1.15
CA ASP A 97 -6.06 11.78 -0.18
C ASP A 97 -6.92 12.96 -0.51
N ASP A 98 -6.56 13.65 -1.49
CA ASP A 98 -7.41 14.75 -1.89
C ASP A 98 -8.44 14.32 -2.88
#